data_e4e21fdf003040885099eedc4ed8a2db
#
_entry.id   e4e21fdf003040885099eedc4ed8a2db
#
_cell.length_a   1.000
_cell.length_b   1.000
_cell.length_c   1.000
_cell.angle_alpha   90.00
_cell.angle_beta   90.00
_cell.angle_gamma   90.00
#
_symmetry.space_group_name_H-M   'P 1'
#
loop_
_entity.id
_entity.type
_entity.pdbx_description
1 polymer ?
#
loop_
_entity_poly.entity_id
_entity_poly.type
_entity_poly.pdbx_seq_one_letter_code
_entity_poly.pdbx_strand_id
1 'polypeptide(L)'
;MTAEPIAAGNSATTPGSRYREITDENGRVYRVGETDRDILGHSRKFMVYLPWVAMMAISVSEYAYGSAEDTLSSAHGWTQSNTFWILSVWVFFQAGIAFPAGWMREKGILTARRATMLGSFLCLFGFLALSHFSNVWLAILGFGVIGGLGSGLVYSTCINMVGKWFPERKGGKTGFVNGGFAYGSLPFIFIFNYAFDTSNYHRVLDMIGVYVLVVVLGCAFFFRDPPKNWWPHEVDPLKKSGSGKGARSLAKNPPAVRQFTPMEAVRTGMLPLMWFSLVLTAGVSIFGISFQVDFAKEVGFGPLVAASSMGVMAVINGVGRAVVGWLSDIWGRKVSLVFVIVVLGLAQFGVIWAGDIHSEWLFLFFAFLSGFGGGAFYPMFAALTPDYFGENYNATNYGLVYSGKLVSGLFGGGLGSMVVAAWGYNGAYALAGGVSMVAAAVALLLRQPGSEKTEKVVATA
;
A
#
# COMPACT_ATOMS: atom_id res chain seq x y z
N MET A 1 -27.34 -46.72 -4.42
CA MET A 1 -27.25 -45.44 -5.12
C MET A 1 -25.77 -45.10 -5.23
N THR A 2 -25.20 -45.41 -6.36
CA THR A 2 -23.77 -45.25 -6.69
C THR A 2 -23.52 -43.79 -7.04
N ALA A 3 -22.61 -43.16 -6.30
CA ALA A 3 -22.15 -41.80 -6.58
C ALA A 3 -21.34 -41.79 -7.90
N GLU A 4 -21.76 -40.98 -8.87
CA GLU A 4 -21.00 -40.72 -10.09
C GLU A 4 -19.65 -40.07 -9.76
N PRO A 5 -18.57 -40.47 -10.45
CA PRO A 5 -17.27 -39.83 -10.29
C PRO A 5 -17.31 -38.45 -10.94
N ILE A 6 -16.95 -37.43 -10.15
CA ILE A 6 -16.74 -36.05 -10.56
C ILE A 6 -15.77 -36.02 -11.74
N ALA A 7 -16.16 -35.39 -12.83
CA ALA A 7 -15.37 -35.21 -14.03
C ALA A 7 -13.98 -34.63 -13.65
N ALA A 8 -12.94 -35.44 -13.90
CA ALA A 8 -11.56 -35.08 -13.68
C ALA A 8 -11.17 -34.00 -14.70
N GLY A 9 -11.02 -32.75 -14.26
CA GLY A 9 -10.25 -31.77 -15.02
C GLY A 9 -8.88 -32.38 -15.33
N ASN A 10 -8.37 -32.17 -16.54
CA ASN A 10 -7.11 -32.71 -17.03
C ASN A 10 -5.98 -32.47 -16.02
N SER A 11 -5.59 -33.52 -15.27
CA SER A 11 -4.47 -33.48 -14.34
C SER A 11 -3.25 -34.04 -15.04
N ALA A 12 -2.31 -33.20 -15.42
CA ALA A 12 -0.99 -33.64 -15.89
C ALA A 12 -0.05 -33.79 -14.69
N THR A 13 0.34 -35.02 -14.36
CA THR A 13 1.40 -35.31 -13.41
C THR A 13 2.71 -35.54 -14.15
N THR A 14 3.71 -34.69 -13.93
CA THR A 14 5.07 -34.97 -14.40
C THR A 14 5.67 -36.04 -13.49
N PRO A 15 6.16 -37.21 -14.03
CA PRO A 15 6.74 -38.25 -13.22
C PRO A 15 7.88 -37.71 -12.34
N GLY A 16 7.83 -37.93 -11.01
CA GLY A 16 8.82 -37.43 -10.04
C GLY A 16 8.55 -36.04 -9.46
N SER A 17 7.51 -35.30 -9.89
CA SER A 17 7.15 -34.02 -9.31
C SER A 17 6.34 -34.17 -8.01
N ARG A 18 6.63 -33.32 -7.01
CA ARG A 18 5.88 -33.26 -5.75
C ARG A 18 4.55 -32.49 -5.88
N TYR A 19 4.23 -32.03 -7.07
CA TYR A 19 3.01 -31.24 -7.35
C TYR A 19 2.27 -31.83 -8.55
N ARG A 20 0.98 -31.52 -8.60
CA ARG A 20 0.14 -31.73 -9.78
C ARG A 20 -0.41 -30.39 -10.28
N GLU A 21 -0.64 -30.27 -11.56
CA GLU A 21 -1.36 -29.17 -12.15
C GLU A 21 -2.82 -29.56 -12.35
N ILE A 22 -3.72 -28.66 -11.93
CA ILE A 22 -5.14 -28.77 -12.16
C ILE A 22 -5.61 -27.54 -12.92
N THR A 23 -6.51 -27.73 -13.87
CA THR A 23 -7.06 -26.63 -14.67
C THR A 23 -8.53 -26.46 -14.34
N ASP A 24 -8.97 -25.23 -14.08
CA ASP A 24 -10.38 -24.93 -13.86
C ASP A 24 -11.18 -24.83 -15.18
N GLU A 25 -12.48 -24.59 -15.07
CA GLU A 25 -13.42 -24.44 -16.19
C GLU A 25 -13.06 -23.27 -17.14
N ASN A 26 -12.28 -22.31 -16.69
CA ASN A 26 -11.83 -21.15 -17.47
C ASN A 26 -10.43 -21.34 -18.09
N GLY A 27 -9.85 -22.53 -17.94
CA GLY A 27 -8.49 -22.82 -18.42
C GLY A 27 -7.36 -22.27 -17.55
N ARG A 28 -7.64 -21.79 -16.34
CA ARG A 28 -6.63 -21.34 -15.39
C ARG A 28 -5.95 -22.54 -14.73
N VAL A 29 -4.62 -22.55 -14.77
CA VAL A 29 -3.79 -23.62 -14.20
C VAL A 29 -3.42 -23.28 -12.76
N TYR A 30 -3.56 -24.26 -11.86
CA TYR A 30 -3.13 -24.21 -10.46
C TYR A 30 -2.15 -25.34 -10.19
N ARG A 31 -1.03 -25.01 -9.54
CA ARG A 31 -0.01 -25.95 -9.06
C ARG A 31 -0.33 -26.29 -7.61
N VAL A 32 -0.80 -27.50 -7.35
CA VAL A 32 -1.26 -27.97 -6.02
C VAL A 32 -0.46 -29.18 -5.55
N GLY A 33 -0.44 -29.41 -4.23
CA GLY A 33 0.19 -30.58 -3.60
C GLY A 33 1.54 -30.27 -2.96
N GLU A 34 2.28 -29.25 -3.41
CA GLU A 34 3.53 -28.83 -2.82
C GLU A 34 3.25 -27.88 -1.65
N THR A 35 3.72 -28.24 -0.45
CA THR A 35 3.49 -27.44 0.75
C THR A 35 4.44 -26.24 0.83
N ASP A 36 4.10 -25.25 1.65
CA ASP A 36 4.98 -24.13 1.99
C ASP A 36 6.32 -24.60 2.60
N ARG A 37 6.28 -25.68 3.41
CA ARG A 37 7.49 -26.27 4.01
C ARG A 37 8.38 -26.96 2.98
N ASP A 38 7.82 -27.58 1.95
CA ASP A 38 8.61 -28.16 0.85
C ASP A 38 9.38 -27.09 0.08
N ILE A 39 8.79 -25.88 -0.07
CA ILE A 39 9.40 -24.78 -0.81
C ILE A 39 10.35 -23.97 0.07
N LEU A 40 9.93 -23.61 1.30
CA LEU A 40 10.62 -22.67 2.17
C LEU A 40 11.51 -23.33 3.23
N GLY A 41 11.26 -24.61 3.58
CA GLY A 41 11.80 -25.28 4.75
C GLY A 41 11.12 -24.88 6.08
N HIS A 42 10.21 -23.91 6.04
CA HIS A 42 9.46 -23.40 7.19
C HIS A 42 8.05 -22.96 6.78
N SER A 43 7.20 -22.60 7.77
CA SER A 43 5.83 -22.14 7.50
C SER A 43 5.81 -20.83 6.73
N ARG A 44 4.89 -20.68 5.76
CA ARG A 44 4.61 -19.44 5.03
C ARG A 44 4.18 -18.26 5.91
N LYS A 45 3.87 -18.49 7.19
CA LYS A 45 3.58 -17.41 8.15
C LYS A 45 4.76 -16.43 8.27
N PHE A 46 6.00 -16.92 8.12
CA PHE A 46 7.18 -16.05 8.09
C PHE A 46 7.16 -15.06 6.93
N MET A 47 6.49 -15.41 5.81
CA MET A 47 6.27 -14.50 4.67
C MET A 47 5.18 -13.43 4.92
N VAL A 48 4.65 -13.34 6.15
CA VAL A 48 3.83 -12.23 6.64
C VAL A 48 4.63 -11.41 7.65
N TYR A 49 5.21 -12.06 8.66
CA TYR A 49 5.86 -11.35 9.76
C TYR A 49 7.17 -10.66 9.34
N LEU A 50 7.99 -11.31 8.53
CA LEU A 50 9.24 -10.70 8.06
C LEU A 50 8.99 -9.50 7.12
N PRO A 51 8.09 -9.56 6.12
CA PRO A 51 7.70 -8.36 5.38
C PRO A 51 7.10 -7.27 6.25
N TRP A 52 6.32 -7.62 7.27
CA TRP A 52 5.78 -6.65 8.21
C TRP A 52 6.88 -5.92 8.98
N VAL A 53 7.89 -6.64 9.49
CA VAL A 53 9.06 -6.04 10.16
C VAL A 53 9.86 -5.16 9.21
N ALA A 54 10.10 -5.60 7.98
CA ALA A 54 10.79 -4.79 6.97
C ALA A 54 10.03 -3.51 6.63
N MET A 55 8.69 -3.59 6.53
CA MET A 55 7.81 -2.44 6.30
C MET A 55 7.85 -1.45 7.47
N MET A 56 7.87 -1.95 8.72
CA MET A 56 8.04 -1.09 9.90
C MET A 56 9.37 -0.34 9.87
N ALA A 57 10.44 -1.02 9.46
CA ALA A 57 11.77 -0.40 9.43
C ALA A 57 11.86 0.75 8.42
N ILE A 58 11.30 0.60 7.21
CA ILE A 58 11.36 1.65 6.18
C ILE A 58 10.32 2.77 6.37
N SER A 59 9.39 2.64 7.32
CA SER A 59 8.33 3.61 7.57
C SER A 59 8.83 4.97 8.03
N VAL A 60 9.98 4.99 8.71
CA VAL A 60 10.63 6.19 9.21
C VAL A 60 10.91 7.21 8.11
N SER A 61 11.22 6.74 6.91
CA SER A 61 11.58 7.59 5.77
C SER A 61 10.42 8.48 5.25
N GLU A 62 9.18 8.10 5.50
CA GLU A 62 7.99 8.86 5.04
C GLU A 62 7.24 9.49 6.23
N TYR A 63 6.78 8.67 7.17
CA TYR A 63 5.85 9.13 8.21
C TYR A 63 6.49 9.86 9.38
N ALA A 64 7.78 9.64 9.64
CA ALA A 64 8.49 10.37 10.69
C ALA A 64 9.25 11.59 10.15
N TYR A 65 9.41 11.72 8.84
CA TYR A 65 10.20 12.78 8.22
C TYR A 65 9.74 14.18 8.63
N GLY A 66 8.43 14.44 8.64
CA GLY A 66 7.88 15.74 9.05
C GLY A 66 8.30 16.17 10.48
N SER A 67 8.51 15.21 11.38
CA SER A 67 9.00 15.51 12.74
C SER A 67 10.51 15.86 12.78
N ALA A 68 11.24 15.59 11.71
CA ALA A 68 12.66 15.90 11.60
C ALA A 68 12.93 17.22 10.84
N GLU A 69 11.95 17.77 10.13
CA GLU A 69 12.12 18.89 9.20
C GLU A 69 12.74 20.14 9.82
N ASP A 70 12.27 20.57 10.98
CA ASP A 70 12.75 21.79 11.65
C ASP A 70 14.23 21.66 12.05
N THR A 71 14.61 20.49 12.59
CA THR A 71 16.01 20.22 12.95
C THR A 71 16.89 20.14 11.72
N LEU A 72 16.43 19.46 10.64
CA LEU A 72 17.17 19.37 9.37
C LEU A 72 17.36 20.75 8.72
N SER A 73 16.29 21.55 8.69
CA SER A 73 16.35 22.94 8.18
C SER A 73 17.39 23.75 8.93
N SER A 74 17.36 23.70 10.25
CA SER A 74 18.30 24.43 11.12
C SER A 74 19.74 23.93 10.99
N ALA A 75 19.94 22.61 10.92
CA ALA A 75 21.26 21.99 10.87
C ALA A 75 21.99 22.24 9.53
N HIS A 76 21.25 22.18 8.42
CA HIS A 76 21.84 22.35 7.09
C HIS A 76 21.67 23.76 6.49
N GLY A 77 20.94 24.65 7.15
CA GLY A 77 20.58 25.96 6.61
C GLY A 77 19.60 25.91 5.44
N TRP A 78 18.74 24.87 5.40
CA TRP A 78 17.74 24.71 4.36
C TRP A 78 16.48 25.52 4.66
N THR A 79 15.77 25.89 3.60
CA THR A 79 14.41 26.44 3.73
C THR A 79 13.40 25.31 3.90
N GLN A 80 12.25 25.64 4.46
CA GLN A 80 11.13 24.66 4.56
C GLN A 80 10.73 24.12 3.18
N SER A 81 10.81 24.92 2.12
CA SER A 81 10.59 24.46 0.75
C SER A 81 11.59 23.37 0.34
N ASN A 82 12.85 23.48 0.77
CA ASN A 82 13.88 22.48 0.45
C ASN A 82 13.56 21.12 1.09
N THR A 83 13.18 21.09 2.36
CA THR A 83 12.80 19.84 3.06
C THR A 83 11.56 19.21 2.45
N PHE A 84 10.57 20.03 2.07
CA PHE A 84 9.39 19.57 1.33
C PHE A 84 9.75 18.90 -0.01
N TRP A 85 10.66 19.52 -0.79
CA TRP A 85 11.08 18.93 -2.07
C TRP A 85 11.86 17.62 -1.90
N ILE A 86 12.69 17.51 -0.85
CA ILE A 86 13.42 16.27 -0.54
C ILE A 86 12.41 15.11 -0.34
N LEU A 87 11.37 15.31 0.49
CA LEU A 87 10.33 14.30 0.74
C LEU A 87 9.48 14.04 -0.51
N SER A 88 9.11 15.08 -1.24
CA SER A 88 8.29 14.94 -2.45
C SER A 88 8.97 14.09 -3.52
N VAL A 89 10.26 14.30 -3.74
CA VAL A 89 11.08 13.50 -4.65
C VAL A 89 11.22 12.08 -4.13
N TRP A 90 11.36 11.90 -2.81
CA TRP A 90 11.38 10.57 -2.20
C TRP A 90 10.09 9.79 -2.48
N VAL A 91 8.92 10.39 -2.25
CA VAL A 91 7.61 9.76 -2.54
C VAL A 91 7.47 9.43 -4.03
N PHE A 92 7.95 10.33 -4.90
CA PHE A 92 7.94 10.10 -6.35
C PHE A 92 8.71 8.84 -6.71
N PHE A 93 9.95 8.70 -6.28
CA PHE A 93 10.78 7.53 -6.61
C PHE A 93 10.34 6.26 -5.87
N GLN A 94 9.85 6.39 -4.63
CA GLN A 94 9.29 5.28 -3.85
C GLN A 94 8.11 4.62 -4.57
N ALA A 95 7.18 5.39 -5.10
CA ALA A 95 6.05 4.85 -5.85
C ALA A 95 6.43 4.45 -7.28
N GLY A 96 7.28 5.24 -7.94
CA GLY A 96 7.66 5.04 -9.35
C GLY A 96 8.44 3.76 -9.61
N ILE A 97 9.28 3.32 -8.67
CA ILE A 97 10.05 2.07 -8.83
C ILE A 97 9.17 0.82 -8.81
N ALA A 98 7.96 0.87 -8.27
CA ALA A 98 7.11 -0.31 -8.09
C ALA A 98 6.83 -1.05 -9.40
N PHE A 99 6.56 -0.32 -10.49
CA PHE A 99 6.34 -0.89 -11.82
C PHE A 99 7.61 -1.51 -12.42
N PRO A 100 8.75 -0.80 -12.56
CA PRO A 100 9.97 -1.39 -13.10
C PRO A 100 10.47 -2.58 -12.26
N ALA A 101 10.44 -2.47 -10.93
CA ALA A 101 10.83 -3.55 -10.03
C ALA A 101 9.94 -4.78 -10.19
N GLY A 102 8.63 -4.58 -10.31
CA GLY A 102 7.67 -5.65 -10.58
C GLY A 102 7.98 -6.39 -11.87
N TRP A 103 8.18 -5.64 -12.95
CA TRP A 103 8.54 -6.19 -14.27
C TRP A 103 9.86 -6.98 -14.23
N MET A 104 10.91 -6.44 -13.61
CA MET A 104 12.19 -7.11 -13.46
C MET A 104 12.07 -8.41 -12.65
N ARG A 105 11.22 -8.44 -11.60
CA ARG A 105 10.96 -9.64 -10.79
C ARG A 105 10.24 -10.72 -11.59
N GLU A 106 9.25 -10.37 -12.38
CA GLU A 106 8.49 -11.32 -13.20
C GLU A 106 9.28 -11.87 -14.38
N LYS A 107 10.24 -11.11 -14.88
CA LYS A 107 11.23 -11.57 -15.86
C LYS A 107 12.36 -12.43 -15.26
N GLY A 108 12.41 -12.54 -13.93
CA GLY A 108 13.47 -13.29 -13.23
C GLY A 108 14.83 -12.56 -13.16
N ILE A 109 14.90 -11.30 -13.63
CA ILE A 109 16.10 -10.46 -13.55
C ILE A 109 16.42 -10.15 -12.08
N LEU A 110 15.38 -9.86 -11.29
CA LEU A 110 15.47 -9.48 -9.90
C LEU A 110 14.60 -10.40 -9.04
N THR A 111 15.20 -11.10 -8.06
CA THR A 111 14.43 -11.91 -7.11
C THR A 111 13.92 -11.07 -5.94
N ALA A 112 12.88 -11.53 -5.22
CA ALA A 112 12.39 -10.85 -4.02
C ALA A 112 13.52 -10.55 -3.03
N ARG A 113 14.40 -11.55 -2.78
CA ARG A 113 15.58 -11.39 -1.93
C ARG A 113 16.50 -10.27 -2.42
N ARG A 114 16.92 -10.32 -3.70
CA ARG A 114 17.87 -9.33 -4.26
C ARG A 114 17.28 -7.93 -4.30
N ALA A 115 15.99 -7.78 -4.62
CA ALA A 115 15.29 -6.50 -4.62
C ALA A 115 15.31 -5.87 -3.23
N THR A 116 14.99 -6.65 -2.20
CA THR A 116 14.94 -6.16 -0.81
C THR A 116 16.33 -5.87 -0.26
N MET A 117 17.35 -6.72 -0.58
CA MET A 117 18.74 -6.46 -0.23
C MET A 117 19.25 -5.15 -0.86
N LEU A 118 19.05 -4.99 -2.17
CA LEU A 118 19.42 -3.73 -2.84
C LEU A 118 18.71 -2.55 -2.20
N GLY A 119 17.39 -2.68 -1.93
CA GLY A 119 16.61 -1.65 -1.28
C GLY A 119 17.15 -1.24 0.08
N SER A 120 17.64 -2.20 0.90
CA SER A 120 18.21 -1.90 2.22
C SER A 120 19.49 -1.05 2.14
N PHE A 121 20.39 -1.33 1.19
CA PHE A 121 21.60 -0.53 0.97
C PHE A 121 21.26 0.87 0.44
N LEU A 122 20.29 0.97 -0.47
CA LEU A 122 19.86 2.29 -0.98
C LEU A 122 19.20 3.14 0.12
N CYS A 123 18.43 2.54 1.04
CA CYS A 123 17.89 3.23 2.20
C CYS A 123 18.99 3.73 3.13
N LEU A 124 20.00 2.90 3.46
CA LEU A 124 21.16 3.34 4.24
C LEU A 124 21.82 4.55 3.60
N PHE A 125 22.14 4.44 2.30
CA PHE A 125 22.78 5.55 1.58
C PHE A 125 21.90 6.81 1.61
N GLY A 126 20.58 6.68 1.50
CA GLY A 126 19.64 7.78 1.62
C GLY A 126 19.76 8.51 2.97
N PHE A 127 19.78 7.78 4.08
CA PHE A 127 19.93 8.39 5.41
C PHE A 127 21.32 9.01 5.61
N LEU A 128 22.37 8.37 5.14
CA LEU A 128 23.72 8.95 5.18
C LEU A 128 23.80 10.26 4.35
N ALA A 129 23.16 10.28 3.19
CA ALA A 129 23.11 11.49 2.37
C ALA A 129 22.33 12.62 3.05
N LEU A 130 21.18 12.30 3.69
CA LEU A 130 20.39 13.25 4.47
C LEU A 130 21.18 13.80 5.68
N SER A 131 22.01 12.96 6.28
CA SER A 131 22.87 13.29 7.42
C SER A 131 24.04 14.20 7.01
N HIS A 132 24.77 13.85 5.95
CA HIS A 132 26.10 14.42 5.68
C HIS A 132 26.15 15.42 4.53
N PHE A 133 25.10 15.54 3.69
CA PHE A 133 25.12 16.48 2.57
C PHE A 133 24.38 17.78 2.91
N SER A 134 25.10 18.86 3.13
CA SER A 134 24.51 20.18 3.32
C SER A 134 23.96 20.80 2.02
N ASN A 135 24.47 20.37 0.86
CA ASN A 135 23.93 20.78 -0.44
C ASN A 135 22.57 20.10 -0.67
N VAL A 136 21.51 20.89 -0.80
CA VAL A 136 20.13 20.40 -0.96
C VAL A 136 19.96 19.49 -2.18
N TRP A 137 20.66 19.74 -3.28
CA TRP A 137 20.58 18.92 -4.50
C TRP A 137 21.19 17.53 -4.29
N LEU A 138 22.27 17.44 -3.50
CA LEU A 138 22.86 16.16 -3.11
C LEU A 138 21.96 15.41 -2.12
N ALA A 139 21.30 16.11 -1.21
CA ALA A 139 20.30 15.51 -0.32
C ALA A 139 19.08 15.02 -1.09
N ILE A 140 18.58 15.78 -2.08
CA ILE A 140 17.51 15.35 -2.99
C ILE A 140 17.94 14.11 -3.77
N LEU A 141 19.15 14.09 -4.34
CA LEU A 141 19.65 12.93 -5.07
C LEU A 141 19.84 11.72 -4.14
N GLY A 142 20.45 11.90 -2.98
CA GLY A 142 20.77 10.81 -2.04
C GLY A 142 19.53 10.28 -1.33
N PHE A 143 18.83 11.11 -0.57
CA PHE A 143 17.64 10.68 0.17
C PHE A 143 16.42 10.60 -0.74
N GLY A 144 16.14 11.66 -1.51
CA GLY A 144 14.95 11.74 -2.36
C GLY A 144 14.96 10.64 -3.44
N VAL A 145 15.98 10.61 -4.29
CA VAL A 145 16.02 9.64 -5.40
C VAL A 145 16.45 8.26 -4.91
N ILE A 146 17.67 8.14 -4.36
CA ILE A 146 18.26 6.84 -4.03
C ILE A 146 17.53 6.19 -2.85
N GLY A 147 17.29 6.93 -1.78
CA GLY A 147 16.50 6.46 -0.62
C GLY A 147 15.06 6.09 -0.99
N GLY A 148 14.42 6.90 -1.84
CA GLY A 148 13.08 6.63 -2.38
C GLY A 148 13.04 5.34 -3.19
N LEU A 149 13.97 5.14 -4.12
CA LEU A 149 14.11 3.88 -4.88
C LEU A 149 14.30 2.69 -3.94
N GLY A 150 15.14 2.83 -2.90
CA GLY A 150 15.39 1.81 -1.90
C GLY A 150 14.11 1.38 -1.17
N SER A 151 13.42 2.34 -0.59
CA SER A 151 12.16 2.08 0.12
C SER A 151 11.08 1.53 -0.78
N GLY A 152 10.99 1.98 -2.03
CA GLY A 152 10.03 1.47 -3.01
C GLY A 152 10.29 0.02 -3.42
N LEU A 153 11.56 -0.40 -3.55
CA LEU A 153 11.93 -1.80 -3.77
C LEU A 153 11.49 -2.70 -2.61
N VAL A 154 11.71 -2.27 -1.37
CA VAL A 154 11.28 -3.01 -0.18
C VAL A 154 9.77 -3.08 -0.11
N TYR A 155 9.08 -1.93 -0.20
CA TYR A 155 7.63 -1.82 -0.12
C TYR A 155 6.92 -2.70 -1.14
N SER A 156 7.23 -2.51 -2.42
CA SER A 156 6.57 -3.26 -3.51
C SER A 156 6.84 -4.76 -3.43
N THR A 157 8.04 -5.16 -2.99
CA THR A 157 8.39 -6.56 -2.79
C THR A 157 7.59 -7.18 -1.65
N CYS A 158 7.53 -6.54 -0.48
CA CYS A 158 6.80 -7.02 0.68
C CYS A 158 5.32 -7.24 0.39
N ILE A 159 4.65 -6.24 -0.19
CA ILE A 159 3.22 -6.31 -0.50
C ILE A 159 2.91 -7.38 -1.54
N ASN A 160 3.70 -7.45 -2.61
CA ASN A 160 3.47 -8.40 -3.69
C ASN A 160 3.72 -9.85 -3.24
N MET A 161 4.81 -10.10 -2.52
CA MET A 161 5.18 -11.43 -2.05
C MET A 161 4.11 -12.01 -1.11
N VAL A 162 3.58 -11.20 -0.18
CA VAL A 162 2.51 -11.63 0.73
C VAL A 162 1.24 -12.01 -0.02
N GLY A 163 0.84 -11.23 -1.02
CA GLY A 163 -0.32 -11.53 -1.86
C GLY A 163 -0.20 -12.85 -2.62
N LYS A 164 1.02 -13.22 -3.05
CA LYS A 164 1.30 -14.50 -3.73
C LYS A 164 1.28 -15.70 -2.78
N TRP A 165 1.77 -15.55 -1.54
CA TRP A 165 1.78 -16.63 -0.55
C TRP A 165 0.43 -16.91 0.10
N PHE A 166 -0.49 -15.93 0.06
CA PHE A 166 -1.81 -16.03 0.70
C PHE A 166 -2.94 -15.68 -0.26
N PRO A 167 -3.05 -16.38 -1.41
CA PRO A 167 -4.07 -16.08 -2.42
C PRO A 167 -5.50 -16.22 -1.89
N GLU A 168 -5.70 -17.06 -0.86
CA GLU A 168 -6.99 -17.30 -0.23
C GLU A 168 -7.42 -16.24 0.80
N ARG A 169 -6.48 -15.39 1.25
CA ARG A 169 -6.72 -14.37 2.30
C ARG A 169 -5.87 -13.12 2.07
N LYS A 170 -5.80 -12.66 0.84
CA LYS A 170 -4.94 -11.55 0.41
C LYS A 170 -5.19 -10.27 1.22
N GLY A 171 -6.45 -9.88 1.42
CA GLY A 171 -6.80 -8.62 2.06
C GLY A 171 -6.26 -8.49 3.48
N GLY A 172 -6.57 -9.44 4.34
CA GLY A 172 -6.10 -9.40 5.72
C GLY A 172 -4.59 -9.48 5.85
N LYS A 173 -3.92 -10.26 4.98
CA LYS A 173 -2.47 -10.41 5.03
C LYS A 173 -1.72 -9.21 4.46
N THR A 174 -2.14 -8.71 3.30
CA THR A 174 -1.55 -7.48 2.72
C THR A 174 -1.86 -6.25 3.57
N GLY A 175 -3.08 -6.17 4.15
CA GLY A 175 -3.46 -5.10 5.05
C GLY A 175 -2.62 -5.06 6.33
N PHE A 176 -2.37 -6.21 6.94
CA PHE A 176 -1.50 -6.31 8.11
C PHE A 176 -0.07 -5.84 7.82
N VAL A 177 0.53 -6.35 6.74
CA VAL A 177 1.89 -5.96 6.33
C VAL A 177 1.96 -4.49 5.96
N ASN A 178 0.96 -3.99 5.23
CA ASN A 178 0.89 -2.58 4.82
C ASN A 178 0.70 -1.64 6.01
N GLY A 179 -0.05 -2.05 7.04
CA GLY A 179 -0.20 -1.31 8.30
C GLY A 179 1.13 -1.02 8.96
N GLY A 180 2.07 -1.98 8.93
CA GLY A 180 3.43 -1.81 9.46
C GLY A 180 4.15 -0.60 8.90
N PHE A 181 3.92 -0.27 7.63
CA PHE A 181 4.51 0.90 6.98
C PHE A 181 3.99 2.23 7.53
N ALA A 182 2.82 2.29 8.12
CA ALA A 182 2.32 3.53 8.72
C ALA A 182 2.70 3.64 10.21
N TYR A 183 2.29 2.68 11.04
CA TYR A 183 2.53 2.78 12.49
C TYR A 183 3.95 2.40 12.93
N GLY A 184 4.76 1.81 12.06
CA GLY A 184 6.18 1.53 12.37
C GLY A 184 7.03 2.77 12.58
N SER A 185 6.58 3.94 12.10
CA SER A 185 7.24 5.23 12.30
C SER A 185 7.05 5.81 13.71
N LEU A 186 6.07 5.34 14.49
CA LEU A 186 5.73 5.92 15.79
C LEU A 186 6.93 6.09 16.73
N PRO A 187 7.79 5.08 16.96
CA PRO A 187 8.96 5.26 17.82
C PRO A 187 9.89 6.37 17.32
N PHE A 188 10.05 6.50 16.01
CA PHE A 188 10.92 7.50 15.38
C PHE A 188 10.34 8.91 15.47
N ILE A 189 9.01 9.06 15.40
CA ILE A 189 8.34 10.33 15.66
C ILE A 189 8.68 10.83 17.07
N PHE A 190 8.63 9.95 18.08
CA PHE A 190 9.04 10.32 19.44
C PHE A 190 10.53 10.65 19.52
N ILE A 191 11.41 9.88 18.88
CA ILE A 191 12.85 10.17 18.83
C ILE A 191 13.09 11.55 18.23
N PHE A 192 12.45 11.88 17.10
CA PHE A 192 12.64 13.15 16.42
C PHE A 192 12.08 14.34 17.20
N ASN A 193 11.01 14.17 17.95
CA ASN A 193 10.43 15.25 18.76
C ASN A 193 11.15 15.50 20.10
N TYR A 194 11.78 14.48 20.68
CA TYR A 194 12.32 14.59 22.05
C TYR A 194 13.83 14.39 22.17
N ALA A 195 14.48 13.77 21.20
CA ALA A 195 15.88 13.38 21.29
C ALA A 195 16.68 13.71 20.01
N PHE A 196 16.16 14.55 19.12
CA PHE A 196 16.78 14.92 17.85
C PHE A 196 16.97 16.43 17.77
N ASP A 197 18.21 16.86 17.72
CA ASP A 197 18.59 18.27 17.66
C ASP A 197 19.81 18.49 16.75
N THR A 198 20.18 19.75 16.54
CA THR A 198 21.30 20.15 15.67
C THR A 198 22.67 19.67 16.15
N SER A 199 22.80 19.23 17.40
CA SER A 199 24.07 18.72 17.94
C SER A 199 24.25 17.21 17.70
N ASN A 200 23.17 16.45 17.50
CA ASN A 200 23.20 15.00 17.41
C ASN A 200 22.62 14.40 16.12
N TYR A 201 22.09 15.23 15.21
CA TYR A 201 21.36 14.77 14.03
C TYR A 201 22.14 13.80 13.15
N HIS A 202 23.44 14.00 12.94
CA HIS A 202 24.29 13.05 12.22
C HIS A 202 24.22 11.66 12.84
N ARG A 203 24.46 11.57 14.15
CA ARG A 203 24.46 10.30 14.86
C ARG A 203 23.11 9.60 14.79
N VAL A 204 22.03 10.34 14.97
CA VAL A 204 20.67 9.78 14.97
C VAL A 204 20.29 9.27 13.57
N LEU A 205 20.53 10.04 12.52
CA LEU A 205 20.23 9.64 11.14
C LEU A 205 21.09 8.46 10.68
N ASP A 206 22.38 8.45 11.02
CA ASP A 206 23.28 7.35 10.69
C ASP A 206 22.84 6.04 11.39
N MET A 207 22.48 6.13 12.68
CA MET A 207 21.92 4.98 13.43
C MET A 207 20.63 4.48 12.84
N ILE A 208 19.73 5.37 12.39
CA ILE A 208 18.48 4.99 11.70
C ILE A 208 18.81 4.31 10.37
N GLY A 209 19.73 4.83 9.59
CA GLY A 209 20.19 4.23 8.35
C GLY A 209 20.71 2.80 8.55
N VAL A 210 21.58 2.62 9.55
CA VAL A 210 22.12 1.31 9.92
C VAL A 210 21.01 0.38 10.44
N TYR A 211 20.09 0.86 11.26
CA TYR A 211 18.93 0.11 11.72
C TYR A 211 18.10 -0.41 10.54
N VAL A 212 17.75 0.47 9.59
CA VAL A 212 16.99 0.08 8.39
C VAL A 212 17.76 -0.96 7.58
N LEU A 213 19.06 -0.76 7.36
CA LEU A 213 19.90 -1.74 6.67
C LEU A 213 19.82 -3.11 7.36
N VAL A 214 20.15 -3.17 8.65
CA VAL A 214 20.28 -4.44 9.39
C VAL A 214 18.96 -5.18 9.43
N VAL A 215 17.86 -4.49 9.74
CA VAL A 215 16.53 -5.11 9.86
C VAL A 215 16.04 -5.59 8.50
N VAL A 216 16.09 -4.74 7.48
CA VAL A 216 15.58 -5.08 6.15
C VAL A 216 16.45 -6.16 5.49
N LEU A 217 17.77 -6.06 5.60
CA LEU A 217 18.69 -7.06 5.08
C LEU A 217 18.49 -8.42 5.77
N GLY A 218 18.34 -8.43 7.10
CA GLY A 218 18.03 -9.63 7.88
C GLY A 218 16.74 -10.32 7.41
N CYS A 219 15.69 -9.56 7.19
CA CYS A 219 14.43 -10.08 6.61
C CYS A 219 14.62 -10.61 5.18
N ALA A 220 15.37 -9.88 4.36
CA ALA A 220 15.57 -10.18 2.94
C ALA A 220 16.22 -11.55 2.70
N PHE A 221 17.07 -12.04 3.60
CA PHE A 221 17.70 -13.36 3.49
C PHE A 221 16.69 -14.51 3.37
N PHE A 222 15.52 -14.35 3.97
CA PHE A 222 14.46 -15.36 3.98
C PHE A 222 13.42 -15.15 2.89
N PHE A 223 13.46 -14.01 2.17
CA PHE A 223 12.44 -13.69 1.16
C PHE A 223 12.55 -14.60 -0.06
N ARG A 224 11.43 -15.21 -0.38
CA ARG A 224 11.26 -16.07 -1.56
C ARG A 224 9.83 -15.97 -2.09
N ASP A 225 9.71 -15.78 -3.41
CA ASP A 225 8.41 -15.89 -4.08
C ASP A 225 8.01 -17.36 -4.22
N PRO A 226 6.70 -17.70 -4.15
CA PRO A 226 6.23 -19.02 -4.52
C PRO A 226 6.41 -19.25 -6.02
N PRO A 227 6.48 -20.53 -6.47
CA PRO A 227 6.46 -20.85 -7.90
C PRO A 227 5.24 -20.28 -8.62
N LYS A 228 5.34 -20.10 -9.95
CA LYS A 228 4.19 -19.67 -10.76
C LYS A 228 3.03 -20.65 -10.60
N ASN A 229 1.81 -20.12 -10.57
CA ASN A 229 0.57 -20.87 -10.38
C ASN A 229 0.45 -21.62 -9.05
N TRP A 230 1.39 -21.45 -8.11
CA TRP A 230 1.33 -22.14 -6.82
C TRP A 230 0.07 -21.78 -6.06
N TRP A 231 -0.55 -22.82 -5.46
CA TRP A 231 -1.77 -22.70 -4.67
C TRP A 231 -1.63 -23.49 -3.36
N PRO A 232 -2.07 -22.95 -2.22
CA PRO A 232 -1.95 -23.63 -0.93
C PRO A 232 -2.72 -24.94 -0.93
N HIS A 233 -2.07 -26.01 -0.47
CA HIS A 233 -2.62 -27.36 -0.45
C HIS A 233 -3.87 -27.52 0.44
N GLU A 234 -4.00 -26.61 1.43
CA GLU A 234 -5.12 -26.62 2.39
C GLU A 234 -6.44 -26.11 1.78
N VAL A 235 -6.39 -25.51 0.61
CA VAL A 235 -7.53 -24.84 -0.03
C VAL A 235 -7.69 -25.35 -1.45
N ASP A 236 -8.80 -26.02 -1.73
CA ASP A 236 -9.11 -26.49 -3.07
C ASP A 236 -9.55 -25.30 -3.95
N PRO A 237 -8.79 -24.96 -5.02
CA PRO A 237 -9.12 -23.83 -5.87
C PRO A 237 -10.41 -24.01 -6.68
N LEU A 238 -10.86 -25.26 -6.90
CA LEU A 238 -12.05 -25.58 -7.67
C LEU A 238 -13.33 -25.58 -6.82
N LYS A 239 -13.22 -25.69 -5.49
CA LYS A 239 -14.38 -25.66 -4.60
C LYS A 239 -14.82 -24.24 -4.31
N LYS A 240 -15.96 -23.83 -4.86
CA LYS A 240 -16.63 -22.54 -4.61
C LYS A 240 -17.20 -22.43 -3.18
N SER A 241 -17.30 -23.53 -2.41
CA SER A 241 -17.83 -23.55 -1.04
C SER A 241 -17.01 -24.47 -0.12
N GLY A 242 -16.66 -23.96 1.06
CA GLY A 242 -15.95 -24.71 2.09
C GLY A 242 -16.14 -24.05 3.47
N SER A 243 -15.91 -24.81 4.56
CA SER A 243 -16.13 -24.34 5.94
C SER A 243 -15.01 -23.44 6.49
N GLY A 244 -13.84 -23.38 5.85
CA GLY A 244 -12.68 -22.63 6.31
C GLY A 244 -12.75 -21.12 6.03
N LYS A 245 -11.98 -20.32 6.80
CA LYS A 245 -11.87 -18.84 6.60
C LYS A 245 -11.37 -18.48 5.19
N GLY A 246 -10.45 -19.27 4.64
CA GLY A 246 -9.95 -19.08 3.27
C GLY A 246 -11.01 -19.33 2.21
N ALA A 247 -11.77 -20.41 2.32
CA ALA A 247 -12.85 -20.74 1.41
C ALA A 247 -13.96 -19.67 1.43
N ARG A 248 -14.30 -19.12 2.61
CA ARG A 248 -15.26 -18.00 2.73
C ARG A 248 -14.77 -16.74 2.04
N SER A 249 -13.48 -16.42 2.18
CA SER A 249 -12.88 -15.27 1.50
C SER A 249 -12.90 -15.43 -0.02
N LEU A 250 -12.56 -16.61 -0.53
CA LEU A 250 -12.61 -16.92 -1.98
C LEU A 250 -14.04 -16.89 -2.55
N ALA A 251 -15.05 -17.29 -1.77
CA ALA A 251 -16.44 -17.18 -2.18
C ALA A 251 -16.90 -15.72 -2.39
N LYS A 252 -16.33 -14.78 -1.63
CA LYS A 252 -16.59 -13.33 -1.76
C LYS A 252 -15.66 -12.66 -2.77
N ASN A 253 -14.45 -13.16 -2.91
CA ASN A 253 -13.37 -12.59 -3.72
C ASN A 253 -12.83 -13.72 -4.64
N PRO A 254 -13.56 -14.10 -5.69
CA PRO A 254 -13.13 -15.18 -6.58
C PRO A 254 -11.78 -14.82 -7.22
N PRO A 255 -10.89 -15.80 -7.42
CA PRO A 255 -9.65 -15.59 -8.13
C PRO A 255 -9.91 -15.11 -9.56
N ALA A 256 -8.94 -14.44 -10.17
CA ALA A 256 -9.00 -14.02 -11.57
C ALA A 256 -9.31 -15.23 -12.46
N VAL A 257 -10.14 -15.05 -13.47
CA VAL A 257 -10.50 -16.11 -14.43
C VAL A 257 -9.29 -16.65 -15.20
N ARG A 258 -8.29 -15.80 -15.45
CA ARG A 258 -7.00 -16.17 -16.05
C ARG A 258 -5.88 -15.26 -15.59
N GLN A 259 -4.65 -15.56 -15.98
CA GLN A 259 -3.49 -14.74 -15.73
C GLN A 259 -3.36 -13.67 -16.82
N PHE A 260 -3.56 -12.39 -16.48
CA PHE A 260 -3.45 -11.26 -17.43
C PHE A 260 -2.05 -10.69 -17.41
N THR A 261 -1.44 -10.57 -18.58
CA THR A 261 -0.23 -9.78 -18.76
C THR A 261 -0.52 -8.29 -18.53
N PRO A 262 0.49 -7.44 -18.24
CA PRO A 262 0.26 -6.01 -17.98
C PRO A 262 -0.48 -5.28 -19.10
N MET A 263 -0.14 -5.58 -20.36
CA MET A 263 -0.81 -4.97 -21.51
C MET A 263 -2.26 -5.43 -21.64
N GLU A 264 -2.54 -6.71 -21.40
CA GLU A 264 -3.92 -7.22 -21.37
C GLU A 264 -4.72 -6.59 -20.24
N ALA A 265 -4.13 -6.46 -19.03
CA ALA A 265 -4.77 -5.83 -17.90
C ALA A 265 -5.13 -4.36 -18.18
N VAL A 266 -4.24 -3.60 -18.82
CA VAL A 266 -4.53 -2.23 -19.28
C VAL A 266 -5.67 -2.21 -20.30
N ARG A 267 -5.65 -3.11 -21.29
CA ARG A 267 -6.69 -3.19 -22.33
C ARG A 267 -8.07 -3.56 -21.82
N THR A 268 -8.19 -4.17 -20.63
CA THR A 268 -9.51 -4.40 -20.01
C THR A 268 -10.22 -3.12 -19.61
N GLY A 269 -9.52 -1.98 -19.52
CA GLY A 269 -10.02 -0.73 -18.95
C GLY A 269 -10.10 -0.75 -17.41
N MET A 270 -10.07 -1.92 -16.77
CA MET A 270 -10.20 -2.03 -15.32
C MET A 270 -8.93 -1.60 -14.58
N LEU A 271 -7.74 -1.89 -15.12
CA LEU A 271 -6.49 -1.44 -14.50
C LEU A 271 -6.33 0.08 -14.55
N PRO A 272 -6.55 0.78 -15.70
CA PRO A 272 -6.61 2.25 -15.74
C PRO A 272 -7.64 2.84 -14.79
N LEU A 273 -8.81 2.21 -14.66
CA LEU A 273 -9.87 2.66 -13.75
C LEU A 273 -9.44 2.53 -12.28
N MET A 274 -8.74 1.44 -11.92
CA MET A 274 -8.13 1.28 -10.59
C MET A 274 -7.07 2.34 -10.33
N TRP A 275 -6.21 2.60 -11.31
CA TRP A 275 -5.18 3.64 -11.24
C TRP A 275 -5.79 5.01 -10.99
N PHE A 276 -6.81 5.38 -11.77
CA PHE A 276 -7.50 6.66 -11.63
C PHE A 276 -8.20 6.81 -10.27
N SER A 277 -8.91 5.76 -9.82
CA SER A 277 -9.51 5.74 -8.48
C SER A 277 -8.47 5.90 -7.38
N LEU A 278 -7.30 5.25 -7.52
CA LEU A 278 -6.20 5.40 -6.57
C LEU A 278 -5.64 6.83 -6.58
N VAL A 279 -5.44 7.43 -7.75
CA VAL A 279 -4.97 8.83 -7.87
C VAL A 279 -5.86 9.77 -7.09
N LEU A 280 -7.16 9.70 -7.31
CA LEU A 280 -8.12 10.58 -6.63
C LEU A 280 -8.13 10.34 -5.12
N THR A 281 -8.24 9.08 -4.70
CA THR A 281 -8.32 8.72 -3.27
C THR A 281 -7.04 9.07 -2.51
N ALA A 282 -5.88 8.76 -3.09
CA ALA A 282 -4.60 9.07 -2.47
C ALA A 282 -4.33 10.58 -2.44
N GLY A 283 -4.78 11.33 -3.44
CA GLY A 283 -4.72 12.80 -3.44
C GLY A 283 -5.48 13.39 -2.25
N VAL A 284 -6.70 12.94 -2.00
CA VAL A 284 -7.51 13.37 -0.84
C VAL A 284 -6.85 12.99 0.48
N SER A 285 -6.29 11.77 0.57
CA SER A 285 -5.59 11.32 1.77
C SER A 285 -4.36 12.16 2.08
N ILE A 286 -3.53 12.44 1.06
CA ILE A 286 -2.32 13.27 1.22
C ILE A 286 -2.71 14.70 1.58
N PHE A 287 -3.76 15.26 0.95
CA PHE A 287 -4.30 16.57 1.29
C PHE A 287 -4.66 16.66 2.79
N GLY A 288 -5.45 15.69 3.28
CA GLY A 288 -5.83 15.65 4.70
C GLY A 288 -4.61 15.62 5.63
N ILE A 289 -3.61 14.77 5.31
CA ILE A 289 -2.38 14.68 6.11
C ILE A 289 -1.60 16.01 6.08
N SER A 290 -1.55 16.71 4.94
CA SER A 290 -0.77 17.93 4.78
C SER A 290 -1.37 19.14 5.48
N PHE A 291 -2.70 19.24 5.56
CA PHE A 291 -3.38 20.47 6.00
C PHE A 291 -4.19 20.35 7.30
N GLN A 292 -4.26 19.17 7.91
CA GLN A 292 -5.07 18.93 9.11
C GLN A 292 -4.69 19.82 10.30
N VAL A 293 -3.38 19.98 10.55
CA VAL A 293 -2.88 20.79 11.67
C VAL A 293 -3.13 22.27 11.45
N ASP A 294 -2.90 22.74 10.21
CA ASP A 294 -3.06 24.16 9.88
C ASP A 294 -4.54 24.57 9.88
N PHE A 295 -5.44 23.70 9.42
CA PHE A 295 -6.86 23.93 9.51
C PHE A 295 -7.34 23.97 10.96
N ALA A 296 -6.84 23.07 11.83
CA ALA A 296 -7.16 23.11 13.26
C ALA A 296 -6.78 24.44 13.91
N LYS A 297 -5.60 24.99 13.55
CA LYS A 297 -5.14 26.30 14.02
C LYS A 297 -6.02 27.45 13.48
N GLU A 298 -6.39 27.40 12.20
CA GLU A 298 -7.21 28.43 11.57
C GLU A 298 -8.60 28.54 12.21
N VAL A 299 -9.24 27.43 12.53
CA VAL A 299 -10.54 27.42 13.25
C VAL A 299 -10.41 27.74 14.73
N GLY A 300 -9.19 28.02 15.25
CA GLY A 300 -8.96 28.45 16.62
C GLY A 300 -8.82 27.35 17.64
N PHE A 301 -8.63 26.11 17.23
CA PHE A 301 -8.33 25.01 18.17
C PHE A 301 -6.92 25.14 18.74
N GLY A 302 -6.77 24.78 20.04
CA GLY A 302 -5.50 24.85 20.70
C GLY A 302 -4.45 23.87 20.14
N PRO A 303 -3.13 24.11 20.43
CA PRO A 303 -2.03 23.30 19.88
C PRO A 303 -2.18 21.79 20.20
N LEU A 304 -2.75 21.46 21.34
CA LEU A 304 -2.98 20.07 21.76
C LEU A 304 -3.98 19.36 20.83
N VAL A 305 -5.09 20.01 20.46
CA VAL A 305 -6.10 19.46 19.56
C VAL A 305 -5.53 19.32 18.15
N ALA A 306 -4.81 20.34 17.66
CA ALA A 306 -4.17 20.32 16.36
C ALA A 306 -3.18 19.14 16.24
N ALA A 307 -2.27 18.98 17.19
CA ALA A 307 -1.32 17.88 17.22
C ALA A 307 -2.00 16.51 17.40
N SER A 308 -3.02 16.43 18.27
CA SER A 308 -3.77 15.18 18.50
C SER A 308 -4.53 14.74 17.26
N SER A 309 -5.11 15.65 16.48
CA SER A 309 -5.83 15.34 15.26
C SER A 309 -4.93 14.63 14.23
N MET A 310 -3.70 15.13 14.05
CA MET A 310 -2.71 14.49 13.17
C MET A 310 -2.22 13.16 13.73
N GLY A 311 -1.95 13.09 15.05
CA GLY A 311 -1.53 11.85 15.71
C GLY A 311 -2.57 10.73 15.58
N VAL A 312 -3.84 11.02 15.83
CA VAL A 312 -4.96 10.08 15.65
C VAL A 312 -5.05 9.65 14.20
N MET A 313 -5.00 10.59 13.26
CA MET A 313 -5.05 10.28 11.83
C MET A 313 -3.91 9.33 11.42
N ALA A 314 -2.68 9.57 11.84
CA ALA A 314 -1.53 8.76 11.47
C ALA A 314 -1.62 7.32 12.03
N VAL A 315 -1.97 7.16 13.31
CA VAL A 315 -2.13 5.84 13.94
C VAL A 315 -3.22 5.04 13.26
N ILE A 316 -4.38 5.66 13.05
CA ILE A 316 -5.55 4.99 12.48
C ILE A 316 -5.37 4.71 10.98
N ASN A 317 -4.60 5.52 10.27
CA ASN A 317 -4.17 5.22 8.91
C ASN A 317 -3.49 3.84 8.82
N GLY A 318 -2.62 3.51 9.77
CA GLY A 318 -1.96 2.21 9.81
C GLY A 318 -2.86 1.06 10.28
N VAL A 319 -3.56 1.24 11.39
CA VAL A 319 -4.48 0.23 11.96
C VAL A 319 -5.64 -0.05 11.00
N GLY A 320 -6.20 0.98 10.38
CA GLY A 320 -7.27 0.86 9.38
C GLY A 320 -6.90 -0.06 8.22
N ARG A 321 -5.64 -0.06 7.77
CA ARG A 321 -5.16 -0.97 6.72
C ARG A 321 -5.33 -2.43 7.10
N ALA A 322 -4.96 -2.81 8.31
CA ALA A 322 -5.08 -4.18 8.79
C ALA A 322 -6.55 -4.58 9.01
N VAL A 323 -7.34 -3.70 9.63
CA VAL A 323 -8.77 -3.93 9.92
C VAL A 323 -9.58 -4.07 8.64
N VAL A 324 -9.47 -3.11 7.72
CA VAL A 324 -10.22 -3.15 6.46
C VAL A 324 -9.72 -4.26 5.56
N GLY A 325 -8.42 -4.54 5.56
CA GLY A 325 -7.87 -5.71 4.89
C GLY A 325 -8.55 -7.00 5.33
N TRP A 326 -8.72 -7.19 6.63
CA TRP A 326 -9.44 -8.34 7.19
C TRP A 326 -10.94 -8.30 6.86
N LEU A 327 -11.60 -7.16 7.00
CA LEU A 327 -13.02 -7.01 6.66
C LEU A 327 -13.28 -7.31 5.18
N SER A 328 -12.36 -6.97 4.29
CA SER A 328 -12.49 -7.22 2.87
C SER A 328 -12.45 -8.72 2.49
N ASP A 329 -11.85 -9.55 3.33
CA ASP A 329 -11.93 -11.01 3.20
C ASP A 329 -13.35 -11.54 3.51
N ILE A 330 -14.17 -10.74 4.21
CA ILE A 330 -15.53 -11.12 4.65
C ILE A 330 -16.60 -10.43 3.78
N TRP A 331 -16.48 -9.12 3.56
CA TRP A 331 -17.47 -8.31 2.84
C TRP A 331 -17.26 -8.31 1.32
N GLY A 332 -16.02 -8.57 0.88
CA GLY A 332 -15.56 -8.45 -0.49
C GLY A 332 -14.72 -7.20 -0.73
N ARG A 333 -13.75 -7.29 -1.64
CA ARG A 333 -12.75 -6.22 -1.91
C ARG A 333 -13.39 -4.92 -2.37
N LYS A 334 -14.26 -5.02 -3.38
CA LYS A 334 -14.92 -3.85 -3.98
C LYS A 334 -15.78 -3.10 -2.98
N VAL A 335 -16.59 -3.83 -2.20
CA VAL A 335 -17.46 -3.23 -1.17
C VAL A 335 -16.64 -2.51 -0.12
N SER A 336 -15.58 -3.15 0.38
CA SER A 336 -14.68 -2.54 1.36
C SER A 336 -13.93 -1.34 0.80
N LEU A 337 -13.49 -1.39 -0.47
CA LEU A 337 -12.84 -0.26 -1.14
C LEU A 337 -13.77 0.95 -1.22
N VAL A 338 -15.00 0.76 -1.74
CA VAL A 338 -15.98 1.84 -1.85
C VAL A 338 -16.32 2.41 -0.47
N PHE A 339 -16.53 1.53 0.52
CA PHE A 339 -16.81 1.95 1.90
C PHE A 339 -15.73 2.88 2.47
N VAL A 340 -14.45 2.53 2.36
CA VAL A 340 -13.39 3.37 2.92
C VAL A 340 -13.20 4.67 2.16
N ILE A 341 -13.43 4.69 0.84
CA ILE A 341 -13.37 5.91 0.04
C ILE A 341 -14.53 6.86 0.41
N VAL A 342 -15.73 6.32 0.62
CA VAL A 342 -16.89 7.10 1.09
C VAL A 342 -16.63 7.68 2.48
N VAL A 343 -16.11 6.84 3.41
CA VAL A 343 -15.74 7.29 4.76
C VAL A 343 -14.71 8.42 4.71
N LEU A 344 -13.69 8.30 3.86
CA LEU A 344 -12.69 9.36 3.66
C LEU A 344 -13.35 10.67 3.20
N GLY A 345 -14.24 10.61 2.22
CA GLY A 345 -14.92 11.81 1.70
C GLY A 345 -15.87 12.45 2.70
N LEU A 346 -16.68 11.65 3.40
CA LEU A 346 -17.56 12.15 4.45
C LEU A 346 -16.78 12.79 5.60
N ALA A 347 -15.59 12.22 5.92
CA ALA A 347 -14.71 12.79 6.93
C ALA A 347 -14.23 14.20 6.55
N GLN A 348 -13.95 14.49 5.27
CA GLN A 348 -13.55 15.84 4.85
C GLN A 348 -14.67 16.86 5.10
N PHE A 349 -15.91 16.53 4.77
CA PHE A 349 -17.06 17.39 5.08
C PHE A 349 -17.29 17.51 6.60
N GLY A 350 -17.10 16.43 7.34
CA GLY A 350 -17.25 16.41 8.78
C GLY A 350 -16.20 17.27 9.50
N VAL A 351 -14.97 17.33 9.00
CA VAL A 351 -13.90 18.20 9.53
C VAL A 351 -14.32 19.68 9.41
N ILE A 352 -14.89 20.09 8.25
CA ILE A 352 -15.43 21.45 8.06
C ILE A 352 -16.51 21.73 9.10
N TRP A 353 -17.52 20.87 9.16
CA TRP A 353 -18.65 21.04 10.08
C TRP A 353 -18.19 21.13 11.55
N ALA A 354 -17.25 20.29 11.96
CA ALA A 354 -16.70 20.33 13.30
C ALA A 354 -15.94 21.63 13.60
N GLY A 355 -15.24 22.18 12.58
CA GLY A 355 -14.59 23.50 12.64
C GLY A 355 -15.60 24.62 12.80
N ASP A 356 -16.67 24.64 11.98
CA ASP A 356 -17.70 25.68 11.98
C ASP A 356 -18.45 25.77 13.32
N ILE A 357 -18.71 24.62 13.97
CA ILE A 357 -19.37 24.60 15.30
C ILE A 357 -18.38 24.60 16.47
N HIS A 358 -17.07 24.79 16.21
CA HIS A 358 -15.98 24.81 17.20
C HIS A 358 -15.97 23.60 18.15
N SER A 359 -16.26 22.39 17.63
CA SER A 359 -16.29 21.16 18.41
C SER A 359 -15.01 20.35 18.28
N GLU A 360 -14.13 20.42 19.28
CA GLU A 360 -12.86 19.68 19.31
C GLU A 360 -13.07 18.16 19.22
N TRP A 361 -14.07 17.61 19.90
CA TRP A 361 -14.37 16.17 19.87
C TRP A 361 -14.82 15.68 18.51
N LEU A 362 -15.68 16.42 17.83
CA LEU A 362 -16.10 16.08 16.46
C LEU A 362 -14.94 16.25 15.48
N PHE A 363 -14.09 17.24 15.66
CA PHE A 363 -12.90 17.43 14.85
C PHE A 363 -11.94 16.24 14.95
N LEU A 364 -11.67 15.77 16.19
CA LEU A 364 -10.87 14.57 16.43
C LEU A 364 -11.55 13.29 15.89
N PHE A 365 -12.86 13.18 16.01
CA PHE A 365 -13.62 12.06 15.46
C PHE A 365 -13.54 12.00 13.92
N PHE A 366 -13.69 13.14 13.25
CA PHE A 366 -13.55 13.17 11.78
C PHE A 366 -12.09 13.03 11.32
N ALA A 367 -11.12 13.48 12.10
CA ALA A 367 -9.71 13.15 11.89
C ALA A 367 -9.46 11.64 11.98
N PHE A 368 -10.07 10.95 12.96
CA PHE A 368 -10.06 9.49 13.04
C PHE A 368 -10.64 8.85 11.78
N LEU A 369 -11.81 9.27 11.32
CA LEU A 369 -12.44 8.74 10.11
C LEU A 369 -11.62 9.02 8.85
N SER A 370 -11.02 10.20 8.76
CA SER A 370 -10.11 10.59 7.67
C SER A 370 -8.87 9.69 7.64
N GLY A 371 -8.25 9.43 8.80
CA GLY A 371 -7.14 8.49 8.92
C GLY A 371 -7.52 7.06 8.55
N PHE A 372 -8.69 6.59 9.02
CA PHE A 372 -9.20 5.26 8.72
C PHE A 372 -9.43 5.05 7.21
N GLY A 373 -10.16 5.96 6.57
CA GLY A 373 -10.40 5.92 5.12
C GLY A 373 -9.14 6.17 4.30
N GLY A 374 -8.31 7.13 4.74
CA GLY A 374 -7.11 7.59 4.04
C GLY A 374 -5.94 6.58 3.99
N GLY A 375 -5.95 5.55 4.83
CA GLY A 375 -4.92 4.49 4.79
C GLY A 375 -5.40 3.19 4.17
N ALA A 376 -6.64 2.82 4.44
CA ALA A 376 -7.16 1.48 4.19
C ALA A 376 -7.38 1.12 2.71
N PHE A 377 -7.45 2.09 1.81
CA PHE A 377 -7.60 1.81 0.37
C PHE A 377 -6.34 1.19 -0.26
N TYR A 378 -5.13 1.49 0.23
CA TYR A 378 -3.90 0.92 -0.34
C TYR A 378 -3.88 -0.62 -0.35
N PRO A 379 -4.12 -1.31 0.77
CA PRO A 379 -4.18 -2.77 0.74
C PRO A 379 -5.37 -3.31 -0.05
N MET A 380 -6.44 -2.51 -0.24
CA MET A 380 -7.57 -2.92 -1.07
C MET A 380 -7.15 -3.02 -2.54
N PHE A 381 -6.45 -2.01 -3.08
CA PHE A 381 -5.92 -2.09 -4.44
C PHE A 381 -4.88 -3.20 -4.58
N ALA A 382 -4.03 -3.40 -3.57
CA ALA A 382 -3.04 -4.48 -3.57
C ALA A 382 -3.65 -5.89 -3.60
N ALA A 383 -4.80 -6.08 -2.94
CA ALA A 383 -5.52 -7.35 -2.94
C ALA A 383 -6.43 -7.51 -4.18
N LEU A 384 -7.07 -6.42 -4.63
CA LEU A 384 -7.98 -6.43 -5.78
C LEU A 384 -7.25 -6.70 -7.09
N THR A 385 -6.02 -6.18 -7.24
CA THR A 385 -5.23 -6.38 -8.47
C THR A 385 -5.03 -7.86 -8.82
N PRO A 386 -4.52 -8.73 -7.93
CA PRO A 386 -4.40 -10.15 -8.25
C PRO A 386 -5.74 -10.89 -8.28
N ASP A 387 -6.78 -10.40 -7.61
CA ASP A 387 -8.13 -10.97 -7.73
C ASP A 387 -8.74 -10.69 -9.12
N TYR A 388 -8.34 -9.60 -9.79
CA TYR A 388 -8.80 -9.26 -11.13
C TYR A 388 -7.90 -9.79 -12.24
N PHE A 389 -6.58 -9.79 -12.04
CA PHE A 389 -5.60 -10.04 -13.11
C PHE A 389 -4.71 -11.26 -12.89
N GLY A 390 -4.83 -11.95 -11.76
CA GLY A 390 -4.03 -13.12 -11.41
C GLY A 390 -2.70 -12.79 -10.72
N GLU A 391 -2.07 -13.82 -10.14
CA GLU A 391 -0.88 -13.68 -9.30
C GLU A 391 0.42 -13.65 -10.10
N ASN A 392 0.48 -14.24 -11.29
CA ASN A 392 1.73 -14.42 -12.05
C ASN A 392 2.36 -13.10 -12.47
N TYR A 393 1.53 -12.09 -12.82
CA TYR A 393 1.96 -10.75 -13.23
C TYR A 393 1.59 -9.68 -12.20
N ASN A 394 1.29 -10.09 -10.96
CA ASN A 394 0.79 -9.17 -9.95
C ASN A 394 1.80 -8.10 -9.58
N ALA A 395 3.12 -8.38 -9.60
CA ALA A 395 4.13 -7.39 -9.26
C ALA A 395 4.10 -6.20 -10.22
N THR A 396 3.99 -6.48 -11.52
CA THR A 396 3.91 -5.44 -12.56
C THR A 396 2.54 -4.76 -12.56
N ASN A 397 1.45 -5.53 -12.52
CA ASN A 397 0.09 -4.98 -12.56
C ASN A 397 -0.19 -4.07 -11.36
N TYR A 398 0.17 -4.52 -10.14
CA TYR A 398 0.03 -3.68 -8.95
C TYR A 398 0.99 -2.50 -8.98
N GLY A 399 2.21 -2.66 -9.48
CA GLY A 399 3.16 -1.57 -9.67
C GLY A 399 2.61 -0.46 -10.57
N LEU A 400 1.89 -0.82 -11.65
CA LEU A 400 1.16 0.14 -12.49
C LEU A 400 0.06 0.86 -11.70
N VAL A 401 -0.78 0.13 -10.96
CA VAL A 401 -1.84 0.76 -10.15
C VAL A 401 -1.22 1.69 -9.09
N TYR A 402 -0.19 1.23 -8.38
CA TYR A 402 0.46 1.99 -7.31
C TYR A 402 1.22 3.23 -7.81
N SER A 403 1.64 3.25 -9.08
CA SER A 403 2.25 4.44 -9.68
C SER A 403 1.31 5.66 -9.66
N GLY A 404 0.02 5.48 -9.47
CA GLY A 404 -0.93 6.58 -9.23
C GLY A 404 -0.56 7.46 -8.04
N LYS A 405 0.17 6.91 -7.03
CA LYS A 405 0.68 7.70 -5.89
C LYS A 405 1.63 8.84 -6.32
N LEU A 406 2.36 8.69 -7.45
CA LEU A 406 3.19 9.75 -8.03
C LEU A 406 2.37 11.03 -8.30
N VAL A 407 1.25 10.82 -8.98
CA VAL A 407 0.35 11.92 -9.38
C VAL A 407 -0.39 12.47 -8.17
N SER A 408 -0.80 11.60 -7.25
CA SER A 408 -1.52 11.99 -6.02
C SER A 408 -0.69 12.93 -5.13
N GLY A 409 0.63 12.74 -5.06
CA GLY A 409 1.52 13.61 -4.29
C GLY A 409 1.50 15.07 -4.79
N LEU A 410 1.44 15.25 -6.11
CA LEU A 410 1.31 16.58 -6.73
C LEU A 410 -0.05 17.23 -6.41
N PHE A 411 -1.12 16.43 -6.47
CA PHE A 411 -2.48 16.92 -6.19
C PHE A 411 -2.70 17.22 -4.71
N GLY A 412 -2.30 16.33 -3.82
CA GLY A 412 -2.56 16.46 -2.39
C GLY A 412 -1.76 17.56 -1.71
N GLY A 413 -0.49 17.76 -2.09
CA GLY A 413 0.38 18.80 -1.55
C GLY A 413 0.35 20.09 -2.37
N GLY A 414 0.95 20.06 -3.58
CA GLY A 414 1.17 21.27 -4.39
C GLY A 414 -0.12 21.95 -4.85
N LEU A 415 -1.00 21.24 -5.54
CA LEU A 415 -2.30 21.82 -5.97
C LEU A 415 -3.22 22.07 -4.77
N GLY A 416 -3.15 21.25 -3.71
CA GLY A 416 -3.89 21.46 -2.48
C GLY A 416 -3.60 22.84 -1.87
N SER A 417 -2.34 23.24 -1.81
CA SER A 417 -1.94 24.56 -1.29
C SER A 417 -2.49 25.74 -2.15
N MET A 418 -2.53 25.56 -3.48
CA MET A 418 -3.10 26.58 -4.37
C MET A 418 -4.61 26.71 -4.16
N VAL A 419 -5.32 25.59 -3.95
CA VAL A 419 -6.76 25.60 -3.67
C VAL A 419 -7.05 26.23 -2.32
N VAL A 420 -6.24 25.92 -1.28
CA VAL A 420 -6.36 26.56 0.04
C VAL A 420 -6.15 28.07 -0.08
N ALA A 421 -5.14 28.51 -0.83
CA ALA A 421 -4.88 29.94 -1.04
C ALA A 421 -6.03 30.66 -1.78
N ALA A 422 -6.71 29.97 -2.71
CA ALA A 422 -7.78 30.55 -3.52
C ALA A 422 -9.16 30.51 -2.85
N TRP A 423 -9.49 29.42 -2.12
CA TRP A 423 -10.84 29.13 -1.61
C TRP A 423 -10.90 28.95 -0.08
N GLY A 424 -9.76 29.12 0.62
CA GLY A 424 -9.64 28.83 2.04
C GLY A 424 -9.68 27.31 2.33
N TYR A 425 -9.48 26.96 3.59
CA TYR A 425 -9.51 25.55 4.01
C TYR A 425 -10.87 24.88 3.81
N ASN A 426 -11.98 25.57 4.16
CA ASN A 426 -13.33 25.02 3.99
C ASN A 426 -13.60 24.65 2.52
N GLY A 427 -13.25 25.53 1.57
CA GLY A 427 -13.40 25.25 0.15
C GLY A 427 -12.52 24.09 -0.33
N ALA A 428 -11.28 24.02 0.16
CA ALA A 428 -10.34 22.95 -0.19
C ALA A 428 -10.77 21.58 0.38
N TYR A 429 -11.22 21.52 1.63
CA TYR A 429 -11.77 20.30 2.23
C TYR A 429 -13.08 19.86 1.56
N ALA A 430 -13.95 20.80 1.17
CA ALA A 430 -15.17 20.50 0.42
C ALA A 430 -14.86 19.89 -0.96
N LEU A 431 -13.86 20.46 -1.67
CA LEU A 431 -13.37 19.89 -2.94
C LEU A 431 -12.81 18.48 -2.73
N ALA A 432 -11.96 18.28 -1.70
CA ALA A 432 -11.40 16.99 -1.37
C ALA A 432 -12.49 15.95 -1.08
N GLY A 433 -13.52 16.32 -0.31
CA GLY A 433 -14.69 15.48 -0.06
C GLY A 433 -15.41 15.09 -1.35
N GLY A 434 -15.67 16.06 -2.23
CA GLY A 434 -16.28 15.85 -3.56
C GLY A 434 -15.43 14.91 -4.45
N VAL A 435 -14.13 15.13 -4.52
CA VAL A 435 -13.19 14.26 -5.25
C VAL A 435 -13.23 12.83 -4.73
N SER A 436 -13.30 12.65 -3.41
CA SER A 436 -13.44 11.32 -2.81
C SER A 436 -14.76 10.64 -3.20
N MET A 437 -15.88 11.37 -3.26
CA MET A 437 -17.15 10.82 -3.74
C MET A 437 -17.08 10.39 -5.22
N VAL A 438 -16.40 11.17 -6.05
CA VAL A 438 -16.11 10.77 -7.44
C VAL A 438 -15.25 9.51 -7.49
N ALA A 439 -14.21 9.42 -6.65
CA ALA A 439 -13.39 8.22 -6.57
C ALA A 439 -14.18 6.98 -6.15
N ALA A 440 -15.13 7.12 -5.22
CA ALA A 440 -16.05 6.06 -4.82
C ALA A 440 -16.97 5.62 -5.97
N ALA A 441 -17.52 6.57 -6.73
CA ALA A 441 -18.33 6.29 -7.92
C ALA A 441 -17.51 5.55 -8.98
N VAL A 442 -16.25 5.96 -9.23
CA VAL A 442 -15.33 5.26 -10.12
C VAL A 442 -15.05 3.82 -9.61
N ALA A 443 -14.84 3.65 -8.31
CA ALA A 443 -14.62 2.32 -7.72
C ALA A 443 -15.85 1.40 -7.85
N LEU A 444 -17.07 1.93 -7.89
CA LEU A 444 -18.31 1.18 -8.15
C LEU A 444 -18.34 0.59 -9.58
N LEU A 445 -17.63 1.19 -10.53
CA LEU A 445 -17.55 0.69 -11.91
C LEU A 445 -16.59 -0.49 -12.07
N LEU A 446 -15.71 -0.74 -11.08
CA LEU A 446 -14.76 -1.84 -11.13
C LEU A 446 -15.48 -3.19 -11.20
N ARG A 447 -15.05 -4.03 -12.15
CA ARG A 447 -15.59 -5.38 -12.38
C ARG A 447 -14.45 -6.33 -12.69
N GLN A 448 -14.58 -7.58 -12.25
CA GLN A 448 -13.59 -8.61 -12.57
C GLN A 448 -13.64 -8.94 -14.07
N PRO A 449 -12.53 -8.76 -14.81
CA PRO A 449 -12.51 -9.06 -16.25
C PRO A 449 -12.75 -10.54 -16.54
N GLY A 450 -13.52 -10.85 -17.60
CA GLY A 450 -13.79 -12.22 -18.05
C GLY A 450 -14.77 -13.03 -17.16
N SER A 451 -15.41 -12.41 -16.16
CA SER A 451 -16.45 -13.09 -15.42
C SER A 451 -17.77 -13.09 -16.21
N GLU A 452 -18.58 -14.18 -16.11
CA GLU A 452 -19.88 -14.28 -16.80
C GLU A 452 -20.81 -13.08 -16.56
N LYS A 453 -20.73 -12.45 -15.37
CA LYS A 453 -21.47 -11.24 -15.06
C LYS A 453 -21.00 -10.04 -15.87
N THR A 454 -19.72 -10.00 -16.26
CA THR A 454 -19.15 -8.93 -17.08
C THR A 454 -19.49 -9.10 -18.55
N GLU A 455 -19.50 -10.33 -19.06
CA GLU A 455 -19.87 -10.63 -20.46
C GLU A 455 -21.33 -10.33 -20.75
N LYS A 456 -22.26 -10.65 -19.83
CA LYS A 456 -23.70 -10.33 -19.99
C LYS A 456 -23.97 -8.83 -20.07
N VAL A 457 -23.20 -7.99 -19.39
CA VAL A 457 -23.38 -6.52 -19.44
C VAL A 457 -22.82 -5.92 -20.72
N VAL A 458 -21.73 -6.47 -21.27
CA VAL A 458 -21.16 -6.01 -22.54
C VAL A 458 -22.05 -6.46 -23.72
N ALA A 459 -22.72 -7.60 -23.61
CA ALA A 459 -23.66 -8.09 -24.65
C ALA A 459 -25.02 -7.35 -24.65
N THR A 460 -25.33 -6.59 -23.57
CA THR A 460 -26.58 -5.82 -23.44
C THR A 460 -26.39 -4.31 -23.56
N ALA A 461 -25.16 -3.83 -23.75
CA ALA A 461 -24.80 -2.42 -24.02
C ALA A 461 -24.36 -2.25 -25.47
#